data_8be79fd48f488f07fd4e746c1e4cf4b9
#
_entry.id   8be79fd48f488f07fd4e746c1e4cf4b9
#
_cell.length_a   1.000
_cell.length_b   1.000
_cell.length_c   1.000
_cell.angle_alpha   90.00
_cell.angle_beta   90.00
_cell.angle_gamma   90.00
#
_symmetry.space_group_name_H-M   'P 1'
#
loop_
_entity.id
_entity.type
_entity.pdbx_description
1 polymer ?
#
loop_
_entity_poly.entity_id
_entity_poly.type
_entity_poly.pdbx_seq_one_letter_code
_entity_poly.pdbx_strand_id
1 'polypeptide(L)'
;MSLIYGLKDLDWSAFDKGRSMAKKKPEIEIYDTTLRDGTQGEGINFSVADKIRLAERFDAFGIHYIEGGWPGSNPRDIEFFKQAAKKRWKHSRIAAFGSTRRKKIAVEDDPQVRLLIEADTPVVTIFGKTWLLHVKEVLRTTAKENAAMIAETVAFLKDQGRYVIYDAGHAFDGYKDNSEYAMSTWIAAAKAGADCVALCDTNGGCLSSEIRRITEDAVRRVPTRIGI
;
A
#
# COMPACT_ATOMS: atom_id res chain seq x y z
N MET A 1 2.49 5.86 -9.70
CA MET A 1 1.10 6.29 -9.40
C MET A 1 0.22 5.06 -9.29
N SER A 2 -0.21 4.71 -8.10
CA SER A 2 -1.03 3.52 -7.85
C SER A 2 -2.51 3.91 -7.79
N LEU A 3 -3.36 3.16 -8.48
CA LEU A 3 -4.82 3.35 -8.49
C LEU A 3 -5.46 2.42 -7.47
N ILE A 4 -6.21 2.96 -6.53
CA ILE A 4 -6.96 2.18 -5.55
C ILE A 4 -8.40 2.06 -6.03
N TYR A 5 -8.84 0.84 -6.29
CA TYR A 5 -10.19 0.54 -6.77
C TYR A 5 -11.06 0.00 -5.65
N GLY A 6 -12.22 0.60 -5.45
CA GLY A 6 -13.30 0.00 -4.68
C GLY A 6 -14.06 -1.03 -5.54
N LEU A 7 -13.44 -2.18 -5.80
CA LEU A 7 -13.94 -3.15 -6.80
C LEU A 7 -15.01 -4.13 -6.29
N LYS A 8 -15.47 -4.03 -5.03
CA LYS A 8 -16.52 -4.92 -4.50
C LYS A 8 -17.85 -4.85 -5.27
N ASP A 9 -18.09 -3.74 -6.00
CA ASP A 9 -19.35 -3.49 -6.71
C ASP A 9 -19.21 -3.49 -8.24
N LEU A 10 -18.06 -3.90 -8.77
CA LEU A 10 -17.85 -4.03 -10.21
C LEU A 10 -18.47 -5.35 -10.72
N ASP A 11 -19.63 -5.22 -11.33
CA ASP A 11 -20.21 -6.28 -12.17
C ASP A 11 -19.50 -6.28 -13.53
N TRP A 12 -18.47 -7.10 -13.64
CA TRP A 12 -17.68 -7.25 -14.87
C TRP A 12 -18.49 -7.84 -16.03
N SER A 13 -19.65 -8.45 -15.76
CA SER A 13 -20.57 -8.95 -16.82
C SER A 13 -21.19 -7.83 -17.65
N ALA A 14 -21.19 -6.59 -17.11
CA ALA A 14 -21.71 -5.42 -17.80
C ALA A 14 -20.75 -4.88 -18.89
N PHE A 15 -19.46 -5.22 -18.82
CA PHE A 15 -18.48 -4.85 -19.84
C PHE A 15 -18.68 -5.64 -21.15
N ASP A 16 -19.26 -6.84 -21.05
CA ASP A 16 -19.47 -7.71 -22.21
C ASP A 16 -20.83 -7.51 -22.92
N LYS A 17 -21.76 -6.79 -22.31
CA LYS A 17 -23.14 -6.70 -22.84
C LYS A 17 -23.67 -5.27 -22.81
N GLY A 18 -23.16 -4.34 -23.54
CA GLY A 18 -23.73 -3.05 -23.95
C GLY A 18 -25.07 -2.58 -23.35
N ARG A 19 -25.38 -2.87 -22.06
CA ARG A 19 -26.62 -2.46 -21.38
C ARG A 19 -26.34 -1.45 -20.28
N SER A 20 -26.78 -0.23 -20.54
CA SER A 20 -26.95 0.86 -19.60
C SER A 20 -27.87 0.45 -18.45
N MET A 21 -27.31 0.22 -17.29
CA MET A 21 -27.98 0.46 -16.02
C MET A 21 -27.14 1.48 -15.26
N ALA A 22 -27.74 2.58 -14.83
CA ALA A 22 -27.08 3.63 -14.06
C ALA A 22 -26.68 3.11 -12.66
N LYS A 23 -25.66 2.23 -12.62
CA LYS A 23 -24.96 1.88 -11.39
C LYS A 23 -24.03 3.04 -11.07
N LYS A 24 -24.03 3.50 -9.83
CA LYS A 24 -23.08 4.48 -9.31
C LYS A 24 -21.69 4.06 -9.80
N LYS A 25 -21.01 4.95 -10.54
CA LYS A 25 -19.63 4.65 -11.00
C LYS A 25 -18.80 4.27 -9.79
N PRO A 26 -17.97 3.21 -9.87
CA PRO A 26 -17.06 2.89 -8.78
C PRO A 26 -16.17 4.08 -8.51
N GLU A 27 -16.03 4.44 -7.25
CA GLU A 27 -15.17 5.52 -6.82
C GLU A 27 -13.71 5.05 -6.93
N ILE A 28 -12.98 5.64 -7.87
CA ILE A 28 -11.56 5.37 -8.07
C ILE A 28 -10.79 6.37 -7.22
N GLU A 29 -9.95 5.88 -6.30
CA GLU A 29 -9.03 6.69 -5.53
C GLU A 29 -7.63 6.63 -6.12
N ILE A 30 -6.95 7.77 -6.19
CA ILE A 30 -5.59 7.89 -6.72
C ILE A 30 -4.63 8.00 -5.56
N TYR A 31 -3.61 7.14 -5.56
CA TYR A 31 -2.51 7.12 -4.60
C TYR A 31 -1.22 7.53 -5.33
N ASP A 32 -0.64 8.64 -4.92
CA ASP A 32 0.59 9.19 -5.52
C ASP A 32 1.81 8.86 -4.67
N THR A 33 2.84 8.29 -5.30
CA THR A 33 4.11 7.87 -4.68
C THR A 33 5.30 8.75 -5.07
N THR A 34 5.07 9.87 -5.74
CA THR A 34 6.14 10.74 -6.27
C THR A 34 7.11 11.18 -5.19
N LEU A 35 6.62 11.51 -3.98
CA LEU A 35 7.46 12.05 -2.90
C LEU A 35 8.23 10.97 -2.13
N ARG A 36 7.94 9.69 -2.33
CA ARG A 36 8.70 8.58 -1.74
C ARG A 36 9.38 7.76 -2.82
N ASP A 37 8.63 6.97 -3.60
CA ASP A 37 9.18 6.08 -4.61
C ASP A 37 9.81 6.87 -5.78
N GLY A 38 9.12 7.90 -6.24
CA GLY A 38 9.63 8.78 -7.28
C GLY A 38 10.96 9.47 -6.92
N THR A 39 11.27 9.65 -5.63
CA THR A 39 12.57 10.22 -5.20
C THR A 39 13.72 9.23 -5.24
N GLN A 40 13.47 7.96 -5.53
CA GLN A 40 14.51 6.94 -5.72
C GLN A 40 15.11 6.99 -7.12
N GLY A 41 14.52 7.77 -8.04
CA GLY A 41 15.06 7.98 -9.38
C GLY A 41 16.43 8.67 -9.36
N GLU A 42 17.33 8.26 -10.26
CA GLU A 42 18.65 8.86 -10.40
C GLU A 42 18.54 10.37 -10.68
N GLY A 43 19.34 11.17 -9.97
CA GLY A 43 19.35 12.63 -10.12
C GLY A 43 18.17 13.37 -9.48
N ILE A 44 17.22 12.68 -8.85
CA ILE A 44 16.08 13.29 -8.17
C ILE A 44 16.40 13.51 -6.70
N ASN A 45 16.38 14.77 -6.26
CA ASN A 45 16.64 15.12 -4.87
C ASN A 45 15.75 16.29 -4.45
N PHE A 46 14.65 15.99 -3.76
CA PHE A 46 13.76 17.01 -3.22
C PHE A 46 14.18 17.44 -1.81
N SER A 47 14.19 18.74 -1.57
CA SER A 47 14.22 19.29 -0.22
C SER A 47 12.86 19.06 0.46
N VAL A 48 12.80 19.21 1.79
CA VAL A 48 11.52 19.17 2.52
C VAL A 48 10.55 20.22 1.99
N ALA A 49 11.04 21.43 1.68
CA ALA A 49 10.23 22.50 1.10
C ALA A 49 9.67 22.14 -0.29
N ASP A 50 10.45 21.43 -1.10
CA ASP A 50 9.96 20.94 -2.40
C ASP A 50 8.88 19.88 -2.24
N LYS A 51 9.08 18.92 -1.34
CA LYS A 51 8.07 17.89 -1.02
C LYS A 51 6.76 18.54 -0.55
N ILE A 52 6.81 19.53 0.33
CA ILE A 52 5.61 20.24 0.81
C ILE A 52 4.91 20.97 -0.34
N ARG A 53 5.66 21.71 -1.18
CA ARG A 53 5.09 22.41 -2.34
C ARG A 53 4.42 21.45 -3.34
N LEU A 54 5.05 20.32 -3.60
CA LEU A 54 4.48 19.29 -4.48
C LEU A 54 3.22 18.66 -3.87
N ALA A 55 3.26 18.33 -2.57
CA ALA A 55 2.09 17.81 -1.86
C ALA A 55 0.90 18.79 -1.93
N GLU A 56 1.13 20.10 -1.75
CA GLU A 56 0.09 21.12 -1.91
C GLU A 56 -0.49 21.17 -3.33
N ARG A 57 0.34 20.94 -4.35
CA ARG A 57 -0.14 20.85 -5.74
C ARG A 57 -0.95 19.60 -6.00
N PHE A 58 -0.55 18.47 -5.44
CA PHE A 58 -1.30 17.23 -5.54
C PHE A 58 -2.64 17.31 -4.81
N ASP A 59 -2.67 17.93 -3.62
CA ASP A 59 -3.91 18.20 -2.91
C ASP A 59 -4.86 19.08 -3.74
N ALA A 60 -4.35 20.18 -4.28
CA ALA A 60 -5.13 21.07 -5.15
C ALA A 60 -5.62 20.39 -6.44
N PHE A 61 -4.88 19.40 -6.93
CA PHE A 61 -5.27 18.58 -8.09
C PHE A 61 -6.32 17.52 -7.76
N GLY A 62 -6.54 17.23 -6.47
CA GLY A 62 -7.55 16.26 -6.02
C GLY A 62 -7.02 14.84 -5.89
N ILE A 63 -5.71 14.64 -5.70
CA ILE A 63 -5.13 13.34 -5.36
C ILE A 63 -5.66 12.91 -3.98
N HIS A 64 -6.06 11.65 -3.84
CA HIS A 64 -6.68 11.14 -2.62
C HIS A 64 -5.65 10.79 -1.53
N TYR A 65 -4.51 10.22 -1.93
CA TYR A 65 -3.43 9.84 -1.02
C TYR A 65 -2.09 10.31 -1.56
N ILE A 66 -1.27 10.89 -0.69
CA ILE A 66 0.09 11.33 -1.01
C ILE A 66 1.07 10.62 -0.09
N GLU A 67 1.90 9.74 -0.64
CA GLU A 67 2.93 9.03 0.09
C GLU A 67 4.14 9.93 0.32
N GLY A 68 4.24 10.46 1.54
CA GLY A 68 5.19 11.51 1.87
C GLY A 68 6.63 11.05 2.06
N GLY A 69 6.85 9.78 2.41
CA GLY A 69 8.18 9.25 2.66
C GLY A 69 8.18 8.05 3.59
N TRP A 70 9.39 7.58 3.91
CA TRP A 70 9.65 6.50 4.87
C TRP A 70 10.37 7.05 6.10
N PRO A 71 9.67 7.33 7.22
CA PRO A 71 10.27 7.97 8.39
C PRO A 71 11.40 7.13 9.00
N GLY A 72 11.36 5.80 8.84
CA GLY A 72 12.41 4.91 9.33
C GLY A 72 13.68 4.84 8.48
N SER A 73 13.71 5.44 7.29
CA SER A 73 14.87 5.37 6.41
C SER A 73 15.58 6.69 6.18
N ASN A 74 14.88 7.82 6.34
CA ASN A 74 15.42 9.13 5.97
C ASN A 74 14.97 10.23 6.96
N PRO A 75 15.91 10.93 7.65
CA PRO A 75 15.57 12.05 8.54
C PRO A 75 14.80 13.19 7.86
N ARG A 76 14.99 13.42 6.56
CA ARG A 76 14.20 14.37 5.78
C ARG A 76 12.71 14.04 5.74
N ASP A 77 12.38 12.75 5.71
CA ASP A 77 11.00 12.32 5.69
C ASP A 77 10.33 12.57 7.04
N ILE A 78 11.06 12.40 8.15
CA ILE A 78 10.56 12.79 9.49
C ILE A 78 10.21 14.28 9.51
N GLU A 79 11.09 15.14 9.00
CA GLU A 79 10.84 16.57 8.95
C GLU A 79 9.68 16.94 8.03
N PHE A 80 9.54 16.23 6.89
CA PHE A 80 8.38 16.39 6.01
C PHE A 80 7.07 16.15 6.78
N PHE A 81 6.95 15.03 7.52
CA PHE A 81 5.74 14.72 8.27
C PHE A 81 5.43 15.75 9.35
N LYS A 82 6.44 16.26 10.07
CA LYS A 82 6.29 17.35 11.05
C LYS A 82 5.73 18.63 10.43
N GLN A 83 6.14 18.95 9.20
CA GLN A 83 5.62 20.12 8.49
C GLN A 83 4.24 19.84 7.88
N ALA A 84 4.02 18.67 7.33
CA ALA A 84 2.75 18.25 6.76
C ALA A 84 1.61 18.22 7.80
N ALA A 85 1.90 17.79 9.03
CA ALA A 85 0.95 17.78 10.13
C ALA A 85 0.42 19.18 10.52
N LYS A 86 1.18 20.24 10.24
CA LYS A 86 0.77 21.64 10.51
C LYS A 86 -0.11 22.23 9.41
N LYS A 87 -0.32 21.49 8.31
CA LYS A 87 -1.08 21.98 7.16
C LYS A 87 -2.48 21.38 7.15
N ARG A 88 -3.41 22.13 6.55
CA ARG A 88 -4.75 21.66 6.27
C ARG A 88 -4.84 21.16 4.84
N TRP A 89 -4.97 19.86 4.68
CA TRP A 89 -5.19 19.20 3.40
C TRP A 89 -6.68 19.23 3.06
N LYS A 90 -7.00 19.58 1.81
CA LYS A 90 -8.41 19.79 1.38
C LYS A 90 -9.01 18.50 0.82
N HIS A 91 -8.22 17.75 0.06
CA HIS A 91 -8.64 16.55 -0.64
C HIS A 91 -7.80 15.34 -0.28
N SER A 92 -6.51 15.56 -0.02
CA SER A 92 -5.53 14.48 0.17
C SER A 92 -5.42 14.04 1.62
N ARG A 93 -5.11 12.77 1.79
CA ARG A 93 -4.60 12.22 3.04
C ARG A 93 -3.12 11.89 2.89
N ILE A 94 -2.29 12.40 3.80
CA ILE A 94 -0.87 12.07 3.81
C ILE A 94 -0.68 10.66 4.34
N ALA A 95 0.16 9.88 3.64
CA ALA A 95 0.52 8.52 4.01
C ALA A 95 2.00 8.42 4.38
N ALA A 96 2.29 7.75 5.48
CA ALA A 96 3.65 7.31 5.82
C ALA A 96 3.85 5.89 5.30
N PHE A 97 5.02 5.64 4.71
CA PHE A 97 5.39 4.34 4.16
C PHE A 97 6.40 3.62 5.07
N GLY A 98 6.27 2.30 5.16
CA GLY A 98 7.22 1.46 5.87
C GLY A 98 7.04 0.00 5.59
N SER A 99 7.70 -0.85 6.37
CA SER A 99 7.60 -2.31 6.26
C SER A 99 6.79 -2.92 7.39
N THR A 100 6.41 -4.18 7.22
CA THR A 100 5.98 -5.02 8.35
C THR A 100 7.06 -5.07 9.43
N ARG A 101 6.68 -5.42 10.67
CA ARG A 101 7.64 -5.67 11.75
C ARG A 101 8.74 -6.64 11.31
N ARG A 102 9.87 -6.59 11.95
CA ARG A 102 10.95 -7.55 11.76
C ARG A 102 10.59 -8.91 12.40
N LYS A 103 11.17 -9.98 11.84
CA LYS A 103 11.05 -11.31 12.45
C LYS A 103 11.55 -11.31 13.89
N LYS A 104 10.90 -12.09 14.76
CA LYS A 104 11.30 -12.29 16.18
C LYS A 104 11.27 -11.02 17.05
N ILE A 105 10.66 -9.95 16.61
CA ILE A 105 10.44 -8.73 17.39
C ILE A 105 8.93 -8.55 17.54
N ALA A 106 8.46 -8.25 18.74
CA ALA A 106 7.06 -7.86 18.92
C ALA A 106 6.77 -6.56 18.19
N VAL A 107 5.57 -6.41 17.63
CA VAL A 107 5.23 -5.28 16.75
C VAL A 107 5.37 -3.93 17.47
N GLU A 108 4.99 -3.88 18.75
CA GLU A 108 5.10 -2.73 19.62
C GLU A 108 6.55 -2.32 19.93
N ASP A 109 7.49 -3.26 19.80
CA ASP A 109 8.92 -3.04 20.05
C ASP A 109 9.73 -2.77 18.78
N ASP A 110 9.11 -2.91 17.60
CA ASP A 110 9.81 -2.67 16.34
C ASP A 110 10.01 -1.16 16.10
N PRO A 111 11.28 -0.67 16.07
CA PRO A 111 11.56 0.74 15.89
C PRO A 111 11.01 1.33 14.58
N GLN A 112 10.93 0.53 13.51
CA GLN A 112 10.39 0.98 12.21
C GLN A 112 8.88 1.21 12.30
N VAL A 113 8.17 0.32 12.99
CA VAL A 113 6.72 0.47 13.20
C VAL A 113 6.42 1.64 14.13
N ARG A 114 7.24 1.84 15.17
CA ARG A 114 7.11 3.02 16.05
C ARG A 114 7.24 4.34 15.29
N LEU A 115 8.22 4.45 14.41
CA LEU A 115 8.39 5.65 13.58
C LEU A 115 7.20 5.93 12.65
N LEU A 116 6.47 4.88 12.22
CA LEU A 116 5.23 5.06 11.46
C LEU A 116 4.13 5.70 12.31
N ILE A 117 4.05 5.36 13.60
CA ILE A 117 3.11 6.00 14.52
C ILE A 117 3.53 7.44 14.84
N GLU A 118 4.83 7.67 15.05
CA GLU A 118 5.39 9.00 15.34
C GLU A 118 5.27 9.97 14.17
N ALA A 119 5.19 9.48 12.93
CA ALA A 119 4.92 10.29 11.76
C ALA A 119 3.53 10.98 11.80
N ASP A 120 2.65 10.49 12.66
CA ASP A 120 1.31 11.01 12.94
C ASP A 120 0.46 11.31 11.69
N THR A 121 0.48 10.38 10.75
CA THR A 121 -0.29 10.47 9.51
C THR A 121 -1.62 9.73 9.63
N PRO A 122 -2.71 10.19 8.99
CA PRO A 122 -3.99 9.48 8.99
C PRO A 122 -3.92 8.12 8.25
N VAL A 123 -2.97 7.97 7.33
CA VAL A 123 -2.78 6.76 6.53
C VAL A 123 -1.38 6.22 6.74
N VAL A 124 -1.28 4.92 6.85
CA VAL A 124 0.00 4.20 6.86
C VAL A 124 -0.04 3.13 5.79
N THR A 125 0.96 3.13 4.92
CA THR A 125 1.17 2.08 3.93
C THR A 125 2.35 1.23 4.37
N ILE A 126 2.13 -0.06 4.52
CA ILE A 126 3.19 -1.02 4.86
C ILE A 126 3.37 -2.03 3.75
N PHE A 127 4.60 -2.21 3.29
CA PHE A 127 4.89 -3.30 2.37
C PHE A 127 5.23 -4.59 3.11
N GLY A 128 4.81 -5.71 2.51
CA GLY A 128 5.18 -7.04 2.96
C GLY A 128 5.56 -7.95 1.80
N LYS A 129 6.22 -9.06 2.10
CA LYS A 129 6.64 -10.01 1.08
C LYS A 129 5.52 -11.01 0.79
N THR A 130 5.15 -11.13 -0.48
CA THR A 130 4.13 -12.06 -0.96
C THR A 130 4.69 -13.18 -1.82
N TRP A 131 5.96 -13.12 -2.16
CA TRP A 131 6.68 -14.12 -2.94
C TRP A 131 7.56 -14.99 -2.03
N LEU A 132 7.38 -16.31 -2.07
CA LEU A 132 8.12 -17.26 -1.23
C LEU A 132 9.63 -17.15 -1.40
N LEU A 133 10.12 -16.87 -2.60
CA LEU A 133 11.52 -16.59 -2.84
C LEU A 133 12.04 -15.49 -1.91
N HIS A 134 11.32 -14.36 -1.82
CA HIS A 134 11.73 -13.25 -0.98
C HIS A 134 11.60 -13.55 0.52
N VAL A 135 10.63 -14.38 0.92
CA VAL A 135 10.51 -14.82 2.31
C VAL A 135 11.72 -15.65 2.73
N LYS A 136 12.18 -16.55 1.87
CA LYS A 136 13.32 -17.44 2.14
C LYS A 136 14.65 -16.71 2.04
N GLU A 137 14.89 -16.01 0.94
CA GLU A 137 16.21 -15.46 0.60
C GLU A 137 16.43 -14.06 1.20
N VAL A 138 15.42 -13.21 1.24
CA VAL A 138 15.54 -11.83 1.74
C VAL A 138 15.23 -11.76 3.23
N LEU A 139 14.03 -12.19 3.64
CA LEU A 139 13.65 -12.17 5.06
C LEU A 139 14.32 -13.28 5.87
N ARG A 140 14.71 -14.37 5.20
CA ARG A 140 15.31 -15.57 5.81
C ARG A 140 14.44 -16.09 6.96
N THR A 141 13.15 -16.28 6.67
CA THR A 141 12.14 -16.71 7.62
C THR A 141 11.17 -17.72 7.00
N THR A 142 10.16 -18.13 7.76
CA THR A 142 9.13 -19.08 7.30
C THR A 142 7.93 -18.35 6.72
N ALA A 143 7.16 -19.04 5.89
CA ALA A 143 5.88 -18.55 5.38
C ALA A 143 4.90 -18.18 6.52
N LYS A 144 4.88 -18.99 7.60
CA LYS A 144 4.04 -18.76 8.78
C LYS A 144 4.44 -17.48 9.51
N GLU A 145 5.74 -17.28 9.75
CA GLU A 145 6.22 -16.07 10.41
C GLU A 145 5.97 -14.81 9.55
N ASN A 146 6.18 -14.90 8.23
CA ASN A 146 5.86 -13.77 7.36
C ASN A 146 4.37 -13.40 7.40
N ALA A 147 3.48 -14.37 7.40
CA ALA A 147 2.04 -14.12 7.55
C ALA A 147 1.71 -13.48 8.90
N ALA A 148 2.38 -13.91 9.99
CA ALA A 148 2.24 -13.31 11.31
C ALA A 148 2.76 -11.86 11.32
N MET A 149 3.95 -11.60 10.74
CA MET A 149 4.49 -10.25 10.60
C MET A 149 3.51 -9.30 9.90
N ILE A 150 2.87 -9.76 8.83
CA ILE A 150 1.86 -8.99 8.10
C ILE A 150 0.64 -8.71 8.99
N ALA A 151 0.03 -9.76 9.54
CA ALA A 151 -1.21 -9.64 10.30
C ALA A 151 -1.04 -8.80 11.57
N GLU A 152 0.02 -9.03 12.33
CA GLU A 152 0.29 -8.32 13.58
C GLU A 152 0.58 -6.84 13.33
N THR A 153 1.33 -6.51 12.26
CA THR A 153 1.62 -5.10 11.93
C THR A 153 0.36 -4.38 11.49
N VAL A 154 -0.46 -5.00 10.64
CA VAL A 154 -1.74 -4.40 10.23
C VAL A 154 -2.63 -4.17 11.44
N ALA A 155 -2.85 -5.20 12.28
CA ALA A 155 -3.69 -5.10 13.46
C ALA A 155 -3.22 -4.00 14.42
N PHE A 156 -1.92 -3.95 14.70
CA PHE A 156 -1.34 -2.92 15.56
C PHE A 156 -1.60 -1.51 15.04
N LEU A 157 -1.38 -1.26 13.74
CA LEU A 157 -1.62 0.05 13.13
C LEU A 157 -3.11 0.41 13.13
N LYS A 158 -3.99 -0.58 12.96
CA LYS A 158 -5.44 -0.38 13.08
C LYS A 158 -5.85 -0.02 14.49
N ASP A 159 -5.29 -0.66 15.51
CA ASP A 159 -5.53 -0.35 16.92
C ASP A 159 -5.05 1.07 17.30
N GLN A 160 -4.04 1.58 16.58
CA GLN A 160 -3.62 2.99 16.67
C GLN A 160 -4.50 3.95 15.85
N GLY A 161 -5.64 3.50 15.32
CA GLY A 161 -6.61 4.31 14.59
C GLY A 161 -6.19 4.72 13.17
N ARG A 162 -5.17 4.06 12.59
CA ARG A 162 -4.69 4.41 11.24
C ARG A 162 -5.51 3.73 10.15
N TYR A 163 -5.69 4.42 9.03
CA TYR A 163 -6.10 3.79 7.78
C TYR A 163 -4.90 3.04 7.21
N VAL A 164 -5.03 1.74 7.01
CA VAL A 164 -3.89 0.88 6.65
C VAL A 164 -4.02 0.36 5.24
N ILE A 165 -3.02 0.66 4.42
CA ILE A 165 -2.83 0.07 3.09
C ILE A 165 -1.72 -0.98 3.20
N TYR A 166 -2.01 -2.21 2.80
CA TYR A 166 -1.01 -3.26 2.69
C TYR A 166 -0.51 -3.33 1.25
N ASP A 167 0.76 -2.98 1.07
CA ASP A 167 1.46 -2.99 -0.21
C ASP A 167 2.05 -4.39 -0.43
N ALA A 168 1.39 -5.18 -1.27
CA ALA A 168 1.78 -6.55 -1.58
C ALA A 168 2.95 -6.53 -2.59
N GLY A 169 4.17 -6.39 -2.08
CA GLY A 169 5.37 -6.30 -2.92
C GLY A 169 5.60 -7.56 -3.76
N HIS A 170 5.85 -7.40 -5.07
CA HIS A 170 5.95 -8.49 -6.05
C HIS A 170 4.73 -9.41 -6.06
N ALA A 171 3.53 -8.82 -5.96
CA ALA A 171 2.29 -9.57 -5.87
C ALA A 171 2.09 -10.52 -7.05
N PHE A 172 2.33 -10.04 -8.25
CA PHE A 172 2.12 -10.81 -9.48
C PHE A 172 3.18 -11.90 -9.66
N ASP A 173 4.45 -11.62 -9.35
CA ASP A 173 5.51 -12.64 -9.38
C ASP A 173 5.23 -13.74 -8.35
N GLY A 174 4.90 -13.34 -7.12
CA GLY A 174 4.54 -14.28 -6.06
C GLY A 174 3.33 -15.13 -6.41
N TYR A 175 2.30 -14.54 -7.02
CA TYR A 175 1.12 -15.27 -7.45
C TYR A 175 1.42 -16.25 -8.60
N LYS A 176 2.26 -15.87 -9.56
CA LYS A 176 2.68 -16.78 -10.64
C LYS A 176 3.50 -17.96 -10.15
N ASP A 177 4.36 -17.73 -9.14
CA ASP A 177 5.19 -18.76 -8.52
C ASP A 177 4.37 -19.69 -7.60
N ASN A 178 3.56 -19.09 -6.70
CA ASN A 178 2.70 -19.83 -5.77
C ASN A 178 1.47 -19.00 -5.41
N SER A 179 0.38 -19.19 -6.18
CA SER A 179 -0.85 -18.41 -6.05
C SER A 179 -1.51 -18.55 -4.68
N GLU A 180 -1.51 -19.73 -4.07
CA GLU A 180 -2.13 -19.97 -2.77
C GLU A 180 -1.35 -19.26 -1.66
N TYR A 181 -0.02 -19.27 -1.71
CA TYR A 181 0.76 -18.54 -0.74
C TYR A 181 0.59 -17.02 -0.88
N ALA A 182 0.72 -16.48 -2.09
CA ALA A 182 0.52 -15.05 -2.33
C ALA A 182 -0.86 -14.60 -1.83
N MET A 183 -1.91 -15.32 -2.22
CA MET A 183 -3.27 -15.06 -1.78
C MET A 183 -3.43 -15.13 -0.25
N SER A 184 -2.75 -16.09 0.39
CA SER A 184 -2.80 -16.22 1.86
C SER A 184 -2.26 -14.98 2.58
N THR A 185 -1.22 -14.32 2.03
CA THR A 185 -0.67 -13.08 2.59
C THR A 185 -1.62 -11.90 2.43
N TRP A 186 -2.31 -11.80 1.29
CA TRP A 186 -3.31 -10.75 1.05
C TRP A 186 -4.53 -10.92 1.96
N ILE A 187 -4.99 -12.16 2.12
CA ILE A 187 -6.09 -12.49 3.04
C ILE A 187 -5.68 -12.23 4.50
N ALA A 188 -4.43 -12.52 4.89
CA ALA A 188 -3.94 -12.24 6.23
C ALA A 188 -3.98 -10.74 6.53
N ALA A 189 -3.52 -9.89 5.62
CA ALA A 189 -3.61 -8.44 5.75
C ALA A 189 -5.07 -7.96 5.86
N ALA A 190 -5.95 -8.44 4.98
CA ALA A 190 -7.36 -8.06 4.96
C ALA A 190 -8.09 -8.48 6.25
N LYS A 191 -7.85 -9.71 6.74
CA LYS A 191 -8.45 -10.21 8.00
C LYS A 191 -7.93 -9.47 9.22
N ALA A 192 -6.70 -8.99 9.20
CA ALA A 192 -6.13 -8.16 10.25
C ALA A 192 -6.67 -6.71 10.23
N GLY A 193 -7.48 -6.35 9.24
CA GLY A 193 -8.18 -5.08 9.17
C GLY A 193 -7.57 -4.08 8.18
N ALA A 194 -6.69 -4.49 7.26
CA ALA A 194 -6.23 -3.60 6.20
C ALA A 194 -7.42 -3.04 5.40
N ASP A 195 -7.44 -1.73 5.22
CA ASP A 195 -8.50 -1.03 4.48
C ASP A 195 -8.36 -1.22 2.97
N CYS A 196 -7.13 -1.51 2.52
CA CYS A 196 -6.82 -1.82 1.14
C CYS A 196 -5.63 -2.77 1.06
N VAL A 197 -5.66 -3.68 0.08
CA VAL A 197 -4.50 -4.47 -0.36
C VAL A 197 -4.13 -4.02 -1.76
N ALA A 198 -2.96 -3.39 -1.91
CA ALA A 198 -2.44 -2.93 -3.19
C ALA A 198 -1.50 -4.00 -3.79
N LEU A 199 -1.82 -4.45 -5.00
CA LEU A 199 -1.04 -5.46 -5.72
C LEU A 199 0.04 -4.78 -6.56
N CYS A 200 1.32 -4.94 -6.19
CA CYS A 200 2.41 -4.29 -6.89
C CYS A 200 3.01 -5.19 -7.97
N ASP A 201 3.01 -4.73 -9.21
CA ASP A 201 3.86 -5.30 -10.28
C ASP A 201 5.26 -4.67 -10.18
N THR A 202 5.97 -5.02 -9.10
CA THR A 202 7.24 -4.38 -8.74
C THR A 202 8.32 -4.50 -9.81
N ASN A 203 8.32 -5.61 -10.56
CA ASN A 203 9.24 -5.81 -11.69
C ASN A 203 8.73 -5.15 -12.98
N GLY A 204 7.45 -4.77 -13.06
CA GLY A 204 6.85 -4.23 -14.28
C GLY A 204 6.82 -5.23 -15.45
N GLY A 205 6.82 -6.53 -15.14
CA GLY A 205 6.97 -7.59 -16.13
C GLY A 205 5.69 -8.33 -16.50
N CYS A 206 4.54 -7.89 -16.00
CA CYS A 206 3.28 -8.57 -16.27
C CYS A 206 2.58 -8.03 -17.52
N LEU A 207 2.02 -8.94 -18.32
CA LEU A 207 1.10 -8.56 -19.38
C LEU A 207 -0.22 -8.05 -18.78
N SER A 208 -0.88 -7.12 -19.47
CA SER A 208 -2.17 -6.57 -19.02
C SER A 208 -3.24 -7.65 -18.77
N SER A 209 -3.21 -8.73 -19.53
CA SER A 209 -4.09 -9.90 -19.33
C SER A 209 -3.82 -10.66 -18.04
N GLU A 210 -2.53 -10.76 -17.63
CA GLU A 210 -2.14 -11.39 -16.38
C GLU A 210 -2.55 -10.53 -15.20
N ILE A 211 -2.28 -9.20 -15.27
CA ILE A 211 -2.71 -8.23 -14.26
C ILE A 211 -4.21 -8.35 -14.05
N ARG A 212 -4.99 -8.28 -15.14
CA ARG A 212 -6.45 -8.41 -15.08
C ARG A 212 -6.88 -9.69 -14.37
N ARG A 213 -6.40 -10.85 -14.84
CA ARG A 213 -6.80 -12.16 -14.31
C ARG A 213 -6.47 -12.31 -12.82
N ILE A 214 -5.27 -11.90 -12.41
CA ILE A 214 -4.83 -12.02 -11.01
C ILE A 214 -5.61 -11.05 -10.12
N THR A 215 -5.84 -9.81 -10.59
CA THR A 215 -6.64 -8.82 -9.86
C THR A 215 -8.09 -9.27 -9.70
N GLU A 216 -8.70 -9.86 -10.74
CA GLU A 216 -10.05 -10.43 -10.65
C GLU A 216 -10.13 -11.56 -9.61
N ASP A 217 -9.10 -12.40 -9.51
CA ASP A 217 -9.05 -13.44 -8.47
C ASP A 217 -8.89 -12.85 -7.06
N ALA A 218 -8.03 -11.84 -6.92
CA ALA A 218 -7.87 -11.12 -5.66
C ALA A 218 -9.19 -10.47 -5.20
N VAL A 219 -9.90 -9.80 -6.10
CA VAL A 219 -11.21 -9.16 -5.81
C VAL A 219 -12.25 -10.17 -5.32
N ARG A 220 -12.24 -11.39 -5.85
CA ARG A 220 -13.17 -12.45 -5.42
C ARG A 220 -12.85 -13.03 -4.06
N ARG A 221 -11.57 -13.13 -3.71
CA ARG A 221 -11.09 -13.92 -2.55
C ARG A 221 -10.68 -13.07 -1.35
N VAL A 222 -10.21 -11.85 -1.57
CA VAL A 222 -9.72 -10.97 -0.50
C VAL A 222 -10.85 -10.08 0.01
N PRO A 223 -11.20 -10.13 1.31
CA PRO A 223 -12.39 -9.46 1.85
C PRO A 223 -12.12 -7.96 2.20
N THR A 224 -11.43 -7.23 1.31
CA THR A 224 -11.19 -5.79 1.43
C THR A 224 -11.04 -5.15 0.06
N ARG A 225 -10.83 -3.83 0.00
CA ARG A 225 -10.57 -3.12 -1.25
C ARG A 225 -9.25 -3.61 -1.86
N ILE A 226 -9.21 -3.69 -3.18
CA ILE A 226 -8.00 -4.02 -3.93
C ILE A 226 -7.52 -2.78 -4.68
N GLY A 227 -6.22 -2.48 -4.55
CA GLY A 227 -5.49 -1.50 -5.33
C GLY A 227 -4.53 -2.18 -6.31
N ILE A 228 -4.02 -1.44 -7.28
CA ILE A 228 -2.98 -1.90 -8.21
C ILE A 228 -2.08 -0.72 -8.62
#